data_ce978b5c5c4056ec59ea0e1e62af45ae
#
_entry.id   ce978b5c5c4056ec59ea0e1e62af45ae
#
_cell.length_a   1.000
_cell.length_b   1.000
_cell.length_c   1.000
_cell.angle_alpha   90.00
_cell.angle_beta   90.00
_cell.angle_gamma   90.00
#
_symmetry.space_group_name_H-M   'P 1'
#
loop_
_entity.id
_entity.type
_entity.pdbx_description
1 polymer ?
#
loop_
_entity_poly.entity_id
_entity_poly.type
_entity_poly.pdbx_seq_one_letter_code
_entity_poly.pdbx_strand_id
1 'polypeptide(L)'
;MIDLKRSLKNFGPLEALVLSSLAYVVIMLIWTASTRSAVVQKANDIKTNHKLVVEFINNQINECSSNEEGDTLWGDNCNSVLISSKIVNHILNNIKLNNPYNIDKPLIQISQDPRIQAEGKAGQSTDKGIIFVSESNFESEAGSEWVIGTCVKSPCVAAGNNELVSAYR
;
A
#
# COMPACT_ATOMS: atom_id res chain seq x y z
N MET A 1 16.34 -43.46 17.73
CA MET A 1 16.00 -42.44 18.72
C MET A 1 17.24 -42.13 19.51
N ILE A 2 17.91 -41.01 19.24
CA ILE A 2 19.16 -40.62 19.93
C ILE A 2 18.75 -40.16 21.32
N ASP A 3 19.35 -40.76 22.34
CA ASP A 3 19.01 -40.51 23.74
C ASP A 3 19.57 -39.15 24.18
N LEU A 4 18.82 -38.09 23.86
CA LEU A 4 19.15 -36.67 24.15
C LEU A 4 19.42 -36.43 25.63
N LYS A 5 18.82 -37.23 26.53
CA LYS A 5 19.00 -37.11 27.98
C LYS A 5 20.40 -37.49 28.46
N ARG A 6 21.10 -38.38 27.74
CA ARG A 6 22.46 -38.82 28.13
C ARG A 6 23.53 -37.83 27.71
N SER A 7 23.30 -37.07 26.64
CA SER A 7 24.24 -36.07 26.11
C SER A 7 24.34 -34.80 26.98
N LEU A 8 23.24 -34.40 27.62
CA LEU A 8 23.16 -33.16 28.39
C LEU A 8 23.88 -33.20 29.76
N LYS A 9 24.24 -34.40 30.26
CA LYS A 9 24.82 -34.56 31.61
C LYS A 9 26.32 -34.23 31.66
N ASN A 10 27.00 -34.06 30.55
CA ASN A 10 28.45 -33.83 30.49
C ASN A 10 28.84 -32.43 29.95
N PHE A 11 27.90 -31.53 29.83
CA PHE A 11 28.22 -30.18 29.36
C PHE A 11 28.85 -29.35 30.48
N GLY A 12 30.08 -28.92 30.28
CA GLY A 12 30.74 -27.97 31.10
C GLY A 12 30.11 -26.56 30.99
N PRO A 13 30.29 -25.67 31.95
CA PRO A 13 29.70 -24.31 31.94
C PRO A 13 30.12 -23.51 30.70
N LEU A 14 31.29 -23.79 30.13
CA LEU A 14 31.81 -23.11 28.95
C LEU A 14 31.08 -23.55 27.67
N GLU A 15 30.79 -24.84 27.55
CA GLU A 15 30.05 -25.43 26.44
C GLU A 15 28.58 -24.96 26.45
N ALA A 16 27.98 -24.85 27.64
CA ALA A 16 26.63 -24.30 27.81
C ALA A 16 26.56 -22.85 27.35
N LEU A 17 27.59 -22.05 27.63
CA LEU A 17 27.70 -20.65 27.25
C LEU A 17 27.83 -20.49 25.71
N VAL A 18 28.64 -21.34 25.08
CA VAL A 18 28.80 -21.34 23.62
C VAL A 18 27.50 -21.76 22.92
N LEU A 19 26.82 -22.79 23.40
CA LEU A 19 25.55 -23.23 22.83
C LEU A 19 24.44 -22.20 22.99
N SER A 20 24.36 -21.54 24.14
CA SER A 20 23.36 -20.48 24.37
C SER A 20 23.61 -19.26 23.48
N SER A 21 24.86 -18.86 23.28
CA SER A 21 25.20 -17.76 22.36
C SER A 21 24.88 -18.09 20.90
N LEU A 22 25.14 -19.32 20.46
CA LEU A 22 24.80 -19.81 19.13
C LEU A 22 23.27 -19.83 18.93
N ALA A 23 22.53 -20.35 19.91
CA ALA A 23 21.06 -20.34 19.86
C ALA A 23 20.50 -18.93 19.78
N TYR A 24 21.05 -17.98 20.56
CA TYR A 24 20.64 -16.58 20.49
C TYR A 24 20.86 -15.95 19.12
N VAL A 25 22.02 -16.18 18.50
CA VAL A 25 22.34 -15.69 17.15
C VAL A 25 21.34 -16.25 16.12
N VAL A 26 21.05 -17.55 16.19
CA VAL A 26 20.09 -18.19 15.28
C VAL A 26 18.68 -17.60 15.43
N ILE A 27 18.23 -17.41 16.68
CA ILE A 27 16.92 -16.80 16.96
C ILE A 27 16.87 -15.37 16.40
N MET A 28 17.92 -14.57 16.59
CA MET A 28 18.00 -13.21 16.06
C MET A 28 17.99 -13.18 14.52
N LEU A 29 18.68 -14.13 13.87
CA LEU A 29 18.65 -14.23 12.40
C LEU A 29 17.25 -14.59 11.89
N ILE A 30 16.59 -15.56 12.51
CA ILE A 30 15.22 -15.96 12.13
C ILE A 30 14.26 -14.77 12.33
N TRP A 31 14.35 -14.06 13.44
CA TRP A 31 13.49 -12.92 13.73
C TRP A 31 13.70 -11.78 12.73
N THR A 32 14.95 -11.43 12.43
CA THR A 32 15.25 -10.37 11.45
C THR A 32 14.81 -10.76 10.03
N ALA A 33 14.96 -12.01 9.63
CA ALA A 33 14.49 -12.50 8.35
C ALA A 33 12.94 -12.45 8.26
N SER A 34 12.25 -12.87 9.31
CA SER A 34 10.78 -12.84 9.38
C SER A 34 10.21 -11.43 9.32
N THR A 35 10.79 -10.49 10.08
CA THR A 35 10.34 -9.10 10.08
C THR A 35 10.57 -8.41 8.72
N ARG A 36 11.70 -8.68 8.06
CA ARG A 36 11.96 -8.17 6.70
C ARG A 36 10.96 -8.73 5.69
N SER A 37 10.68 -10.02 5.75
CA SER A 37 9.70 -10.67 4.87
C SER A 37 8.31 -10.05 5.02
N ALA A 38 7.84 -9.84 6.24
CA ALA A 38 6.54 -9.21 6.51
C ALA A 38 6.45 -7.77 5.96
N VAL A 39 7.52 -6.97 6.07
CA VAL A 39 7.55 -5.61 5.51
C VAL A 39 7.50 -5.64 3.99
N VAL A 40 8.25 -6.55 3.35
CA VAL A 40 8.24 -6.69 1.88
C VAL A 40 6.86 -7.14 1.40
N GLN A 41 6.23 -8.08 2.08
CA GLN A 41 4.89 -8.54 1.74
C GLN A 41 3.87 -7.41 1.82
N LYS A 42 3.83 -6.66 2.92
CA LYS A 42 2.94 -5.49 3.05
C LYS A 42 3.17 -4.45 1.94
N ALA A 43 4.43 -4.21 1.58
CA ALA A 43 4.76 -3.30 0.49
C ALA A 43 4.22 -3.80 -0.86
N ASN A 44 4.34 -5.10 -1.14
CA ASN A 44 3.80 -5.70 -2.37
C ASN A 44 2.28 -5.67 -2.38
N ASP A 45 1.62 -5.93 -1.24
CA ASP A 45 0.17 -5.85 -1.13
C ASP A 45 -0.35 -4.45 -1.46
N ILE A 46 0.33 -3.39 -0.97
CA ILE A 46 -0.03 -2.01 -1.31
C ILE A 46 0.19 -1.70 -2.78
N LYS A 47 1.29 -2.14 -3.38
CA LYS A 47 1.52 -1.97 -4.82
C LYS A 47 0.42 -2.63 -5.64
N THR A 48 0.02 -3.82 -5.25
CA THR A 48 -1.08 -4.53 -5.90
C THR A 48 -2.41 -3.78 -5.76
N ASN A 49 -2.72 -3.32 -4.54
CA ASN A 49 -3.93 -2.54 -4.29
C ASN A 49 -3.93 -1.21 -5.07
N HIS A 50 -2.80 -0.50 -5.10
CA HIS A 50 -2.65 0.72 -5.88
C HIS A 50 -2.91 0.47 -7.37
N LYS A 51 -2.30 -0.59 -7.93
CA LYS A 51 -2.51 -0.98 -9.31
C LYS A 51 -3.98 -1.28 -9.61
N LEU A 52 -4.67 -2.01 -8.74
CA LEU A 52 -6.10 -2.32 -8.89
C LEU A 52 -6.96 -1.04 -8.89
N VAL A 53 -6.67 -0.09 -8.01
CA VAL A 53 -7.38 1.20 -7.97
C VAL A 53 -7.13 2.00 -9.24
N VAL A 54 -5.87 2.07 -9.71
CA VAL A 54 -5.50 2.75 -10.96
C VAL A 54 -6.20 2.11 -12.16
N GLU A 55 -6.17 0.79 -12.27
CA GLU A 55 -6.82 0.05 -13.36
C GLU A 55 -8.34 0.26 -13.34
N PHE A 56 -8.96 0.24 -12.16
CA PHE A 56 -10.38 0.50 -12.01
C PHE A 56 -10.76 1.90 -12.53
N ILE A 57 -10.04 2.93 -12.09
CA ILE A 57 -10.29 4.32 -12.51
C ILE A 57 -10.05 4.48 -14.02
N ASN A 58 -8.94 3.96 -14.54
CA ASN A 58 -8.63 4.04 -15.98
C ASN A 58 -9.67 3.34 -16.85
N ASN A 59 -10.15 2.18 -16.44
CA ASN A 59 -11.17 1.45 -17.21
C ASN A 59 -12.46 2.26 -17.30
N GLN A 60 -12.89 2.88 -16.20
CA GLN A 60 -14.09 3.71 -16.18
C GLN A 60 -13.94 5.00 -17.03
N ILE A 61 -12.76 5.63 -16.96
CA ILE A 61 -12.45 6.78 -17.83
C ILE A 61 -12.50 6.39 -19.31
N ASN A 62 -11.94 5.22 -19.65
CA ASN A 62 -11.95 4.72 -21.03
C ASN A 62 -13.37 4.36 -21.49
N GLU A 63 -14.19 3.78 -20.62
CA GLU A 63 -15.60 3.50 -20.92
C GLU A 63 -16.36 4.80 -21.19
N CYS A 64 -16.15 5.83 -20.37
CA CYS A 64 -16.72 7.16 -20.57
C CYS A 64 -16.24 7.82 -21.87
N SER A 65 -14.98 7.61 -22.24
CA SER A 65 -14.45 8.14 -23.53
C SER A 65 -15.04 7.46 -24.74
N SER A 66 -15.51 6.22 -24.58
CA SER A 66 -16.16 5.45 -25.65
C SER A 66 -17.68 5.68 -25.74
N ASN A 67 -18.30 6.08 -24.63
CA ASN A 67 -19.73 6.32 -24.50
C ASN A 67 -20.00 7.56 -23.63
N GLU A 68 -19.95 8.72 -24.26
CA GLU A 68 -20.11 9.99 -23.57
C GLU A 68 -21.50 10.18 -22.92
N GLU A 69 -22.54 9.51 -23.42
CA GLU A 69 -23.89 9.54 -22.86
C GLU A 69 -24.10 8.51 -21.74
N GLY A 70 -23.08 7.70 -21.45
CA GLY A 70 -23.14 6.66 -20.42
C GLY A 70 -22.96 7.22 -19.01
N ASP A 71 -23.17 6.32 -18.04
CA ASP A 71 -22.91 6.56 -16.63
C ASP A 71 -21.76 5.69 -16.12
N THR A 72 -20.99 6.21 -15.18
CA THR A 72 -19.95 5.47 -14.47
C THR A 72 -20.56 4.51 -13.44
N LEU A 73 -19.78 3.53 -12.99
CA LEU A 73 -20.19 2.61 -11.91
C LEU A 73 -20.48 3.33 -10.58
N TRP A 74 -19.94 4.51 -10.36
CA TRP A 74 -20.22 5.32 -9.16
C TRP A 74 -21.34 6.36 -9.36
N GLY A 75 -22.02 6.32 -10.50
CA GLY A 75 -23.24 7.09 -10.76
C GLY A 75 -22.99 8.55 -11.18
N ASP A 76 -21.83 8.86 -11.76
CA ASP A 76 -21.60 10.12 -12.47
C ASP A 76 -21.89 9.90 -13.96
N ASN A 77 -22.52 10.89 -14.60
CA ASN A 77 -22.67 10.89 -16.04
C ASN A 77 -21.32 11.20 -16.70
N CYS A 78 -20.97 10.46 -17.75
CA CYS A 78 -19.69 10.59 -18.45
C CYS A 78 -19.47 12.00 -19.06
N ASN A 79 -20.53 12.74 -19.38
CA ASN A 79 -20.43 14.13 -19.85
C ASN A 79 -20.24 15.15 -18.73
N SER A 80 -20.32 14.71 -17.46
CA SER A 80 -20.17 15.58 -16.29
C SER A 80 -18.76 15.48 -15.69
N VAL A 81 -18.48 16.34 -14.74
CA VAL A 81 -17.27 16.24 -13.92
C VAL A 81 -17.37 15.00 -13.05
N LEU A 82 -16.39 14.10 -13.16
CA LEU A 82 -16.32 12.91 -12.31
C LEU A 82 -15.90 13.31 -10.90
N ILE A 83 -16.65 12.86 -9.90
CA ILE A 83 -16.47 13.30 -8.51
C ILE A 83 -15.65 12.31 -7.71
N SER A 84 -14.46 12.71 -7.25
CA SER A 84 -13.53 11.85 -6.50
C SER A 84 -14.16 11.20 -5.27
N SER A 85 -15.03 11.91 -4.55
CA SER A 85 -15.68 11.35 -3.37
C SER A 85 -16.62 10.19 -3.71
N LYS A 86 -17.30 10.23 -4.85
CA LYS A 86 -18.15 9.12 -5.30
C LYS A 86 -17.30 7.90 -5.68
N ILE A 87 -16.18 8.11 -6.38
CA ILE A 87 -15.24 7.04 -6.73
C ILE A 87 -14.69 6.37 -5.48
N VAL A 88 -14.17 7.17 -4.54
CA VAL A 88 -13.61 6.65 -3.28
C VAL A 88 -14.66 5.86 -2.51
N ASN A 89 -15.87 6.40 -2.37
CA ASN A 89 -16.98 5.71 -1.70
C ASN A 89 -17.37 4.41 -2.42
N HIS A 90 -17.41 4.42 -3.75
CA HIS A 90 -17.71 3.22 -4.52
C HIS A 90 -16.65 2.13 -4.29
N ILE A 91 -15.37 2.48 -4.35
CA ILE A 91 -14.27 1.55 -4.09
C ILE A 91 -14.35 0.99 -2.67
N LEU A 92 -14.54 1.84 -1.66
CA LEU A 92 -14.64 1.41 -0.26
C LEU A 92 -15.81 0.46 -0.01
N ASN A 93 -16.94 0.66 -0.68
CA ASN A 93 -18.15 -0.14 -0.47
C ASN A 93 -18.15 -1.44 -1.28
N ASN A 94 -17.55 -1.47 -2.46
CA ASN A 94 -17.67 -2.59 -3.40
C ASN A 94 -16.38 -3.40 -3.55
N ILE A 95 -15.22 -2.82 -3.25
CA ILE A 95 -13.92 -3.48 -3.37
C ILE A 95 -13.37 -3.73 -1.97
N LYS A 96 -13.34 -5.02 -1.57
CA LYS A 96 -12.84 -5.41 -0.23
C LYS A 96 -11.30 -5.39 -0.21
N LEU A 97 -10.73 -4.20 -0.13
CA LEU A 97 -9.30 -4.00 0.05
C LEU A 97 -9.03 -3.40 1.43
N ASN A 98 -7.99 -3.87 2.09
CA ASN A 98 -7.60 -3.38 3.42
C ASN A 98 -6.19 -2.78 3.38
N ASN A 99 -5.95 -1.79 4.25
CA ASN A 99 -4.61 -1.29 4.46
C ASN A 99 -3.79 -2.32 5.26
N PRO A 100 -2.74 -2.94 4.67
CA PRO A 100 -1.97 -3.98 5.36
C PRO A 100 -1.08 -3.45 6.48
N TYR A 101 -0.87 -2.13 6.57
CA TYR A 101 -0.13 -1.50 7.66
C TYR A 101 -1.00 -1.15 8.85
N ASN A 102 -2.26 -0.78 8.61
CA ASN A 102 -3.19 -0.42 9.66
C ASN A 102 -4.64 -0.71 9.21
N ILE A 103 -5.24 -1.73 9.80
CA ILE A 103 -6.60 -2.17 9.46
C ILE A 103 -7.68 -1.14 9.84
N ASP A 104 -7.37 -0.26 10.81
CA ASP A 104 -8.30 0.78 11.27
C ASP A 104 -8.27 2.02 10.37
N LYS A 105 -7.29 2.11 9.46
CA LYS A 105 -7.21 3.19 8.48
C LYS A 105 -7.82 2.75 7.16
N PRO A 106 -8.56 3.65 6.49
CA PRO A 106 -9.08 3.36 5.16
C PRO A 106 -7.94 3.11 4.19
N LEU A 107 -8.17 2.24 3.20
CA LEU A 107 -7.20 1.98 2.15
C LEU A 107 -7.05 3.16 1.20
N ILE A 108 -8.16 3.88 0.92
CA ILE A 108 -8.22 4.95 -0.07
C ILE A 108 -8.80 6.21 0.55
N GLN A 109 -8.24 7.35 0.20
CA GLN A 109 -8.68 8.67 0.65
C GLN A 109 -8.51 9.73 -0.45
N ILE A 110 -9.30 10.80 -0.36
CA ILE A 110 -9.12 11.98 -1.20
C ILE A 110 -8.02 12.85 -0.59
N SER A 111 -7.19 13.43 -1.45
CA SER A 111 -6.16 14.38 -1.06
C SER A 111 -6.10 15.55 -2.05
N GLN A 112 -5.84 16.74 -1.55
CA GLN A 112 -5.56 17.89 -2.40
C GLN A 112 -4.25 17.73 -3.17
N ASP A 113 -3.29 17.02 -2.59
CA ASP A 113 -2.01 16.75 -3.23
C ASP A 113 -1.52 15.32 -2.93
N PRO A 114 -1.95 14.32 -3.72
CA PRO A 114 -1.51 12.94 -3.58
C PRO A 114 0.01 12.76 -3.77
N ARG A 115 0.68 13.65 -4.51
CA ARG A 115 2.14 13.60 -4.71
C ARG A 115 2.87 13.82 -3.38
N ILE A 116 2.47 14.87 -2.65
CA ILE A 116 3.04 15.14 -1.32
C ILE A 116 2.77 14.01 -0.35
N GLN A 117 1.59 13.42 -0.40
CA GLN A 117 1.22 12.31 0.48
C GLN A 117 2.00 11.02 0.13
N ALA A 118 2.16 10.72 -1.16
CA ALA A 118 2.89 9.55 -1.62
C ALA A 118 4.39 9.65 -1.32
N GLU A 119 4.99 10.81 -1.56
CA GLU A 119 6.41 11.05 -1.29
C GLU A 119 6.68 11.19 0.22
N GLY A 120 5.70 11.67 0.97
CA GLY A 120 5.82 11.92 2.40
C GLY A 120 6.68 13.13 2.73
N LYS A 121 6.16 14.06 3.49
CA LYS A 121 7.01 15.06 4.15
C LYS A 121 7.81 14.36 5.25
N ALA A 122 9.05 14.77 5.47
CA ALA A 122 9.90 14.26 6.53
C ALA A 122 9.12 14.23 7.87
N GLY A 123 8.88 13.04 8.42
CA GLY A 123 8.14 12.82 9.64
C GLY A 123 6.68 12.34 9.50
N GLN A 124 6.07 12.34 8.33
CA GLN A 124 4.71 11.85 8.12
C GLN A 124 4.67 10.37 7.69
N SER A 125 5.31 9.51 8.43
CA SER A 125 5.25 8.05 8.19
C SER A 125 3.92 7.39 8.59
N THR A 126 2.93 8.18 9.01
CA THR A 126 1.66 7.70 9.56
C THR A 126 0.69 7.19 8.50
N ASP A 127 0.90 7.53 7.23
CA ASP A 127 -0.05 7.30 6.14
C ASP A 127 0.38 6.20 5.17
N LYS A 128 1.33 5.36 5.59
CA LYS A 128 1.76 4.21 4.79
C LYS A 128 0.57 3.31 4.45
N GLY A 129 0.53 2.93 3.16
CA GLY A 129 -0.48 2.02 2.66
C GLY A 129 -1.85 2.64 2.41
N ILE A 130 -2.00 3.97 2.59
CA ILE A 130 -3.17 4.68 2.11
C ILE A 130 -2.93 5.09 0.66
N ILE A 131 -3.91 4.85 -0.19
CA ILE A 131 -3.93 5.30 -1.58
C ILE A 131 -4.67 6.63 -1.61
N PHE A 132 -3.97 7.69 -2.03
CA PHE A 132 -4.54 9.02 -2.14
C PHE A 132 -4.95 9.29 -3.59
N VAL A 133 -6.17 9.78 -3.76
CA VAL A 133 -6.73 10.19 -5.05
C VAL A 133 -6.91 11.69 -5.02
N SER A 134 -6.52 12.39 -6.09
CA SER A 134 -6.69 13.85 -6.18
C SER A 134 -8.16 14.24 -6.11
N GLU A 135 -8.42 15.41 -5.52
CA GLU A 135 -9.75 16.00 -5.53
C GLU A 135 -10.11 16.42 -6.95
N SER A 136 -11.34 16.09 -7.38
CA SER A 136 -11.84 16.51 -8.69
C SER A 136 -12.32 17.95 -8.62
N ASN A 137 -11.45 18.91 -8.81
CA ASN A 137 -11.77 20.33 -8.97
C ASN A 137 -11.02 20.91 -10.18
N PHE A 138 -10.86 20.13 -11.25
CA PHE A 138 -10.17 20.65 -12.42
C PHE A 138 -11.15 21.26 -13.41
N GLU A 139 -11.33 22.57 -13.30
CA GLU A 139 -11.78 23.45 -14.37
C GLU A 139 -10.67 23.64 -15.42
N SER A 140 -10.04 22.62 -15.92
CA SER A 140 -9.04 22.78 -16.97
C SER A 140 -9.62 22.33 -18.31
N GLU A 141 -9.57 23.21 -19.29
CA GLU A 141 -9.92 22.96 -20.69
C GLU A 141 -9.07 21.82 -21.34
N ALA A 142 -8.08 21.30 -20.64
CA ALA A 142 -7.12 20.30 -21.12
C ALA A 142 -7.43 18.86 -20.71
N GLY A 143 -8.59 18.59 -20.15
CA GLY A 143 -8.92 17.26 -19.61
C GLY A 143 -8.64 17.13 -18.11
N SER A 144 -9.37 16.24 -17.44
CA SER A 144 -9.21 16.02 -16.00
C SER A 144 -8.02 15.10 -15.74
N GLU A 145 -6.99 15.58 -15.05
CA GLU A 145 -5.91 14.75 -14.55
C GLU A 145 -6.26 14.20 -13.18
N TRP A 146 -6.20 12.90 -13.03
CA TRP A 146 -6.34 12.21 -11.76
C TRP A 146 -4.97 11.77 -11.28
N VAL A 147 -4.55 12.27 -10.14
CA VAL A 147 -3.31 11.84 -9.52
C VAL A 147 -3.64 10.80 -8.43
N ILE A 148 -3.03 9.63 -8.52
CA ILE A 148 -3.23 8.52 -7.60
C ILE A 148 -1.85 8.17 -7.03
N GLY A 149 -1.68 8.35 -5.72
CA GLY A 149 -0.39 8.17 -5.08
C GLY A 149 -0.46 7.42 -3.76
N THR A 150 0.57 6.66 -3.43
CA THR A 150 0.68 5.94 -2.16
C THR A 150 2.11 5.83 -1.68
N CYS A 151 2.31 5.86 -0.36
CA CYS A 151 3.55 5.46 0.29
C CYS A 151 3.51 3.96 0.58
N VAL A 152 4.39 3.22 -0.08
CA VAL A 152 4.47 1.76 0.01
C VAL A 152 5.33 1.33 1.20
N LYS A 153 6.41 2.06 1.48
CA LYS A 153 7.39 1.73 2.52
C LYS A 153 8.10 2.99 3.00
N SER A 154 8.48 3.05 4.28
CA SER A 154 9.30 4.15 4.81
C SER A 154 10.79 3.98 4.50
N PRO A 155 11.51 5.08 4.21
CA PRO A 155 10.99 6.44 4.00
C PRO A 155 10.30 6.57 2.64
N CYS A 156 9.15 7.20 2.59
CA CYS A 156 8.31 7.30 1.39
C CYS A 156 9.02 8.03 0.22
N VAL A 157 9.87 8.99 0.55
CA VAL A 157 10.65 9.78 -0.42
C VAL A 157 11.72 8.96 -1.17
N ALA A 158 12.10 7.80 -0.65
CA ALA A 158 13.12 6.96 -1.29
C ALA A 158 12.56 6.29 -2.55
N ALA A 159 13.39 6.21 -3.59
CA ALA A 159 13.03 5.59 -4.85
C ALA A 159 12.48 4.16 -4.66
N GLY A 160 11.32 3.87 -5.26
CA GLY A 160 10.63 2.59 -5.15
C GLY A 160 9.85 2.37 -3.86
N ASN A 161 9.83 3.35 -2.94
CA ASN A 161 9.05 3.31 -1.71
C ASN A 161 7.71 4.05 -1.83
N ASN A 162 7.43 4.66 -2.97
CA ASN A 162 6.15 5.25 -3.33
C ASN A 162 5.73 4.80 -4.72
N GLU A 163 4.44 4.89 -5.00
CA GLU A 163 3.86 4.74 -6.32
C GLU A 163 3.04 6.00 -6.62
N LEU A 164 3.20 6.54 -7.81
CA LEU A 164 2.50 7.73 -8.27
C LEU A 164 2.13 7.55 -9.74
N VAL A 165 0.86 7.67 -10.04
CA VAL A 165 0.31 7.52 -11.41
C VAL A 165 -0.65 8.67 -11.67
N SER A 166 -0.61 9.21 -12.89
CA SER A 166 -1.62 10.12 -13.39
C SER A 166 -2.50 9.40 -14.41
N ALA A 167 -3.80 9.53 -14.26
CA ALA A 167 -4.80 9.11 -15.22
C ALA A 167 -5.43 10.36 -15.85
N TYR A 168 -5.67 10.34 -17.14
CA TYR A 168 -6.21 11.46 -17.90
C TYR A 168 -7.53 11.05 -18.55
N ARG A 169 -8.46 11.99 -18.58
CA ARG A 169 -9.71 11.88 -19.34
C ARG A 169 -9.63 12.74 -20.59
#